data_0db0c1709d583d1622e6e0dd977a3f03
#
_entry.id   0db0c1709d583d1622e6e0dd977a3f03
#
_cell.length_a   1.000
_cell.length_b   1.000
_cell.length_c   1.000
_cell.angle_alpha   90.00
_cell.angle_beta   90.00
_cell.angle_gamma   90.00
#
_symmetry.space_group_name_H-M   'P 1'
#
loop_
_entity.id
_entity.type
_entity.pdbx_description
1 polymer ?
#
loop_
_entity_poly.entity_id
_entity_poly.type
_entity_poly.pdbx_seq_one_letter_code
_entity_poly.pdbx_strand_id
1 'polypeptide(L)'
;MVSYSADLAIKHGNDFRTVVNSAEYHGIFPGMRISAMKNTQTEVVTTLNGFRLAISVDGTLTGRGGDIIVIDDPIAALAALSQKSRDHVVDWYFNTLLSRLDDKQNGAIVLVMQRLHEDDLVGVLLRGSDEWTVLSLPAIAEQDEQIPIGNGQIHFRHAGDVLHPEREPRDVLESLRAQLGAETFAAQYQQQPVAPGGGMIKRVWVRRYDQLPKSGLIIQSWDVANKQGEENDYSACTTWLVHDNRYYLIDPLRGRFDFPTLRTRVSEHAKLHKASQVLIEDAGFGTALIQELKAADFAVIAVKPEYDKKIRMAIQSAKFENGQVFFPKEAPGLADLEAELFAFPNCRHDDQVDSISQALAYKSRSVWTEASLDGYSKLMNGLCQDAIFGRLAGRPW
;
A
#
# COMPACT_ATOMS: atom_id res chain seq x y z
N MET A 1 -11.48 14.75 -15.32
CA MET A 1 -11.19 14.15 -14.01
C MET A 1 -10.36 12.91 -14.22
N VAL A 2 -9.29 12.75 -13.47
CA VAL A 2 -8.31 11.67 -13.60
C VAL A 2 -8.18 10.94 -12.28
N SER A 3 -8.05 9.61 -12.29
CA SER A 3 -7.78 8.78 -11.11
C SER A 3 -6.75 7.70 -11.45
N TYR A 4 -6.22 6.96 -10.45
CA TYR A 4 -5.24 5.90 -10.69
C TYR A 4 -5.79 4.73 -11.53
N SER A 5 -7.09 4.49 -11.55
CA SER A 5 -7.70 3.41 -12.32
C SER A 5 -8.90 3.86 -13.15
N ALA A 6 -9.14 3.14 -14.24
CA ALA A 6 -10.29 3.38 -15.11
C ALA A 6 -11.62 3.13 -14.38
N ASP A 7 -11.68 2.11 -13.52
CA ASP A 7 -12.90 1.76 -12.77
C ASP A 7 -13.29 2.87 -11.79
N LEU A 8 -12.32 3.44 -11.08
CA LEU A 8 -12.56 4.57 -10.18
C LEU A 8 -13.02 5.81 -10.97
N ALA A 9 -12.37 6.10 -12.09
CA ALA A 9 -12.77 7.20 -12.97
C ALA A 9 -14.20 7.04 -13.50
N ILE A 10 -14.59 5.83 -13.88
CA ILE A 10 -15.96 5.49 -14.32
C ILE A 10 -16.97 5.65 -13.18
N LYS A 11 -16.61 5.18 -11.96
CA LYS A 11 -17.43 5.38 -10.75
C LYS A 11 -17.75 6.85 -10.55
N HIS A 12 -16.72 7.71 -10.52
CA HIS A 12 -16.91 9.16 -10.40
C HIS A 12 -17.74 9.75 -11.57
N GLY A 13 -17.64 9.18 -12.77
CA GLY A 13 -18.50 9.54 -13.90
C GLY A 13 -19.96 9.22 -13.65
N ASN A 14 -20.25 8.08 -13.03
CA ASN A 14 -21.60 7.66 -12.67
C ASN A 14 -22.18 8.53 -11.56
N ASP A 15 -21.39 8.80 -10.51
CA ASP A 15 -21.77 9.64 -9.40
C ASP A 15 -22.11 11.07 -9.87
N PHE A 16 -21.28 11.64 -10.74
CA PHE A 16 -21.55 12.93 -11.38
C PHE A 16 -22.91 12.94 -12.10
N ARG A 17 -23.22 11.90 -12.91
CA ARG A 17 -24.50 11.80 -13.60
C ARG A 17 -25.68 11.71 -12.65
N THR A 18 -25.52 10.98 -11.55
CA THR A 18 -26.54 10.87 -10.51
C THR A 18 -26.85 12.22 -9.90
N VAL A 19 -25.82 12.97 -9.52
CA VAL A 19 -25.98 14.33 -8.97
C VAL A 19 -26.63 15.27 -9.98
N VAL A 20 -26.11 15.34 -11.20
CA VAL A 20 -26.59 16.27 -12.22
C VAL A 20 -28.04 15.98 -12.68
N ASN A 21 -28.48 14.74 -12.58
CA ASN A 21 -29.85 14.37 -12.92
C ASN A 21 -30.82 14.47 -11.73
N SER A 22 -30.33 14.84 -10.54
CA SER A 22 -31.21 15.00 -9.36
C SER A 22 -32.12 16.22 -9.47
N ALA A 23 -33.27 16.16 -8.78
CA ALA A 23 -34.22 17.26 -8.75
C ALA A 23 -33.62 18.50 -8.07
N GLU A 24 -32.81 18.28 -7.03
CA GLU A 24 -32.11 19.32 -6.28
C GLU A 24 -31.15 20.09 -7.18
N TYR A 25 -30.32 19.37 -7.96
CA TYR A 25 -29.38 20.00 -8.88
C TYR A 25 -30.11 20.82 -9.95
N HIS A 26 -31.18 20.26 -10.51
CA HIS A 26 -31.99 20.96 -11.50
C HIS A 26 -32.73 22.19 -10.91
N GLY A 27 -33.05 22.16 -9.63
CA GLY A 27 -33.62 23.33 -8.92
C GLY A 27 -32.63 24.48 -8.82
N ILE A 28 -31.35 24.18 -8.61
CA ILE A 28 -30.27 25.18 -8.49
C ILE A 28 -29.77 25.63 -9.88
N PHE A 29 -29.61 24.67 -10.81
CA PHE A 29 -29.06 24.89 -12.14
C PHE A 29 -30.06 24.48 -13.26
N PRO A 30 -31.16 25.19 -13.43
CA PRO A 30 -32.25 24.78 -14.35
C PRO A 30 -31.84 24.74 -15.81
N GLY A 31 -30.80 25.48 -16.21
CA GLY A 31 -30.28 25.52 -17.58
C GLY A 31 -29.33 24.38 -17.95
N MET A 32 -28.81 23.66 -16.96
CA MET A 32 -27.86 22.58 -17.21
C MET A 32 -28.59 21.27 -17.55
N ARG A 33 -28.27 20.66 -18.69
CA ARG A 33 -28.83 19.38 -19.14
C ARG A 33 -27.73 18.56 -19.81
N ILE A 34 -27.77 17.25 -19.59
CA ILE A 34 -26.92 16.30 -20.32
C ILE A 34 -27.50 16.09 -21.72
N SER A 35 -26.67 16.18 -22.74
CA SER A 35 -27.02 15.90 -24.12
C SER A 35 -27.23 14.39 -24.33
N ALA A 36 -28.33 14.03 -25.00
CA ALA A 36 -28.56 12.63 -25.39
C ALA A 36 -27.57 12.14 -26.47
N MET A 37 -26.86 13.03 -27.15
CA MET A 37 -25.90 12.67 -28.20
C MET A 37 -24.63 12.02 -27.65
N LYS A 38 -24.20 12.38 -26.45
CA LYS A 38 -23.00 11.82 -25.84
C LYS A 38 -23.12 11.77 -24.31
N ASN A 39 -23.51 10.60 -23.82
CA ASN A 39 -23.67 10.29 -22.41
C ASN A 39 -23.14 8.87 -22.16
N THR A 40 -21.81 8.73 -22.15
CA THR A 40 -21.12 7.45 -21.91
C THR A 40 -20.59 7.38 -20.47
N GLN A 41 -20.06 6.24 -20.06
CA GLN A 41 -19.46 6.07 -18.74
C GLN A 41 -18.25 6.97 -18.51
N THR A 42 -17.51 7.29 -19.58
CA THR A 42 -16.29 8.07 -19.51
C THR A 42 -16.45 9.52 -19.97
N GLU A 43 -17.46 9.81 -20.80
CA GLU A 43 -17.64 11.17 -21.34
C GLU A 43 -19.11 11.57 -21.35
N VAL A 44 -19.37 12.73 -20.77
CA VAL A 44 -20.68 13.37 -20.72
C VAL A 44 -20.56 14.75 -21.37
N VAL A 45 -21.46 15.07 -22.30
CA VAL A 45 -21.55 16.38 -22.94
C VAL A 45 -22.87 17.02 -22.55
N THR A 46 -22.84 18.33 -22.28
CA THR A 46 -24.05 19.11 -21.98
C THR A 46 -24.70 19.65 -23.26
N THR A 47 -25.96 20.10 -23.16
CA THR A 47 -26.66 20.74 -24.26
C THR A 47 -26.04 22.08 -24.71
N LEU A 48 -25.16 22.68 -23.88
CA LEU A 48 -24.40 23.89 -24.20
C LEU A 48 -22.94 23.57 -24.58
N ASN A 49 -22.66 22.33 -24.98
CA ASN A 49 -21.34 21.83 -25.41
C ASN A 49 -20.24 21.82 -24.33
N GLY A 50 -20.57 22.07 -23.06
CA GLY A 50 -19.67 21.73 -21.98
C GLY A 50 -19.49 20.19 -21.89
N PHE A 51 -18.35 19.72 -21.39
CA PHE A 51 -18.12 18.29 -21.25
C PHE A 51 -17.43 17.94 -19.95
N ARG A 52 -17.58 16.68 -19.54
CA ARG A 52 -16.81 16.03 -18.50
C ARG A 52 -16.22 14.74 -19.04
N LEU A 53 -14.91 14.62 -18.94
CA LEU A 53 -14.16 13.40 -19.29
C LEU A 53 -13.65 12.74 -18.00
N ALA A 54 -13.85 11.41 -17.88
CA ALA A 54 -13.32 10.57 -16.82
C ALA A 54 -12.27 9.62 -17.42
N ILE A 55 -11.06 9.61 -16.85
CA ILE A 55 -9.92 8.87 -17.39
C ILE A 55 -8.98 8.43 -16.27
N SER A 56 -8.16 7.40 -16.51
CA SER A 56 -7.07 7.01 -15.62
C SER A 56 -5.75 7.69 -16.01
N VAL A 57 -4.77 7.64 -15.10
CA VAL A 57 -3.40 8.12 -15.34
C VAL A 57 -2.82 7.51 -16.62
N ASP A 58 -3.04 6.21 -16.88
CA ASP A 58 -2.58 5.53 -18.09
C ASP A 58 -3.55 5.67 -19.29
N GLY A 59 -4.61 6.44 -19.12
CA GLY A 59 -5.59 6.66 -20.18
C GLY A 59 -5.11 7.66 -21.24
N THR A 60 -5.69 7.57 -22.44
CA THR A 60 -5.30 8.45 -23.56
C THR A 60 -5.85 9.86 -23.37
N LEU A 61 -4.99 10.81 -23.02
CA LEU A 61 -5.29 12.24 -22.93
C LEU A 61 -4.92 13.02 -24.20
N THR A 62 -4.24 12.41 -25.14
CA THR A 62 -3.78 13.09 -26.37
C THR A 62 -4.97 13.65 -27.17
N GLY A 63 -4.90 14.94 -27.49
CA GLY A 63 -5.98 15.64 -28.22
C GLY A 63 -7.21 16.01 -27.36
N ARG A 64 -7.13 15.85 -26.03
CA ARG A 64 -8.17 16.22 -25.08
C ARG A 64 -7.62 17.25 -24.12
N GLY A 65 -8.38 18.28 -23.82
CA GLY A 65 -8.06 19.30 -22.83
C GLY A 65 -9.23 19.57 -21.89
N GLY A 66 -9.11 20.62 -21.10
CA GLY A 66 -10.19 21.09 -20.24
C GLY A 66 -9.79 22.37 -19.50
N ASP A 67 -10.77 23.19 -19.13
CA ASP A 67 -10.57 24.41 -18.37
C ASP A 67 -10.30 24.11 -16.89
N ILE A 68 -10.84 23.00 -16.38
CA ILE A 68 -10.63 22.52 -15.01
C ILE A 68 -10.22 21.04 -15.08
N ILE A 69 -9.05 20.74 -14.53
CA ILE A 69 -8.55 19.36 -14.41
C ILE A 69 -8.59 18.96 -12.94
N VAL A 70 -9.36 17.93 -12.63
CA VAL A 70 -9.40 17.33 -11.29
C VAL A 70 -8.64 16.01 -11.31
N ILE A 71 -7.64 15.89 -10.47
CA ILE A 71 -6.87 14.67 -10.25
C ILE A 71 -7.28 14.15 -8.87
N ASP A 72 -7.79 12.92 -8.82
CA ASP A 72 -8.26 12.29 -7.60
C ASP A 72 -7.59 10.94 -7.42
N ASP A 73 -6.78 10.82 -6.37
CA ASP A 73 -5.95 9.67 -6.08
C ASP A 73 -5.19 9.16 -7.33
N PRO A 74 -4.16 9.86 -7.82
CA PRO A 74 -3.46 9.49 -9.05
C PRO A 74 -2.62 8.21 -8.93
N ILE A 75 -2.43 7.69 -7.71
CA ILE A 75 -1.66 6.48 -7.43
C ILE A 75 -2.34 5.67 -6.32
N ALA A 76 -2.38 4.35 -6.47
CA ALA A 76 -2.87 3.46 -5.40
C ALA A 76 -1.87 3.41 -4.23
N ALA A 77 -2.38 3.27 -2.99
CA ALA A 77 -1.57 3.33 -1.77
C ALA A 77 -0.39 2.35 -1.78
N LEU A 78 -0.58 1.09 -2.19
CA LEU A 78 0.51 0.11 -2.27
C LEU A 78 1.51 0.43 -3.39
N ALA A 79 1.04 0.96 -4.53
CA ALA A 79 1.91 1.34 -5.63
C ALA A 79 2.81 2.54 -5.26
N ALA A 80 2.36 3.41 -4.36
CA ALA A 80 3.13 4.56 -3.88
C ALA A 80 4.40 4.16 -3.11
N LEU A 81 4.51 2.93 -2.61
CA LEU A 81 5.74 2.40 -2.01
C LEU A 81 6.84 2.13 -3.05
N SER A 82 6.47 1.93 -4.32
CA SER A 82 7.40 1.76 -5.44
C SER A 82 7.85 3.12 -5.99
N GLN A 83 9.17 3.37 -6.00
CA GLN A 83 9.74 4.57 -6.61
C GLN A 83 9.35 4.69 -8.08
N LYS A 84 9.46 3.59 -8.84
CA LYS A 84 9.10 3.55 -10.26
C LYS A 84 7.66 4.00 -10.51
N SER A 85 6.73 3.60 -9.63
CA SER A 85 5.33 3.98 -9.78
C SER A 85 5.10 5.45 -9.43
N ARG A 86 5.81 5.99 -8.43
CA ARG A 86 5.77 7.42 -8.12
C ARG A 86 6.33 8.26 -9.25
N ASP A 87 7.51 7.89 -9.76
CA ASP A 87 8.17 8.57 -10.88
C ASP A 87 7.26 8.58 -12.13
N HIS A 88 6.60 7.46 -12.41
CA HIS A 88 5.64 7.36 -13.52
C HIS A 88 4.50 8.38 -13.41
N VAL A 89 3.91 8.55 -12.22
CA VAL A 89 2.82 9.54 -12.01
C VAL A 89 3.34 10.96 -12.11
N VAL A 90 4.55 11.24 -11.60
CA VAL A 90 5.19 12.54 -11.72
C VAL A 90 5.51 12.87 -13.18
N ASP A 91 6.09 11.93 -13.92
CA ASP A 91 6.38 12.09 -15.34
C ASP A 91 5.10 12.30 -16.17
N TRP A 92 4.06 11.55 -15.87
CA TRP A 92 2.75 11.73 -16.50
C TRP A 92 2.19 13.13 -16.25
N TYR A 93 2.28 13.63 -15.01
CA TYR A 93 1.81 14.98 -14.68
C TYR A 93 2.53 16.05 -15.50
N PHE A 94 3.86 16.06 -15.51
CA PHE A 94 4.64 17.08 -16.19
C PHE A 94 4.63 16.93 -17.72
N ASN A 95 4.75 15.71 -18.23
CA ASN A 95 4.92 15.47 -19.67
C ASN A 95 3.58 15.32 -20.43
N THR A 96 2.50 14.97 -19.72
CA THR A 96 1.21 14.73 -20.38
C THR A 96 0.14 15.69 -19.92
N LEU A 97 -0.14 15.77 -18.60
CA LEU A 97 -1.31 16.47 -18.08
C LEU A 97 -1.20 17.99 -18.19
N LEU A 98 -0.08 18.59 -17.79
CA LEU A 98 0.08 20.05 -17.77
C LEU A 98 -0.23 20.71 -19.12
N SER A 99 0.09 20.02 -20.22
CA SER A 99 -0.21 20.52 -21.56
C SER A 99 -1.69 20.48 -21.91
N ARG A 100 -2.54 19.84 -21.10
CA ARG A 100 -3.97 19.61 -21.34
C ARG A 100 -4.87 20.68 -20.74
N LEU A 101 -4.35 21.62 -19.95
CA LEU A 101 -5.10 22.77 -19.51
C LEU A 101 -5.28 23.73 -20.69
N ASP A 102 -6.54 23.93 -21.13
CA ASP A 102 -6.86 24.68 -22.34
C ASP A 102 -6.57 26.17 -22.17
N ASP A 103 -6.98 26.75 -21.04
CA ASP A 103 -6.62 28.11 -20.65
C ASP A 103 -5.64 28.07 -19.46
N LYS A 104 -4.38 28.40 -19.74
CA LYS A 104 -3.32 28.39 -18.72
C LYS A 104 -3.36 29.61 -17.78
N GLN A 105 -4.13 30.64 -18.10
CA GLN A 105 -4.26 31.85 -17.26
C GLN A 105 -5.45 31.77 -16.30
N ASN A 106 -6.56 31.21 -16.75
CA ASN A 106 -7.82 31.17 -16.00
C ASN A 106 -8.26 29.76 -15.64
N GLY A 107 -7.64 28.74 -16.22
CA GLY A 107 -7.93 27.33 -15.90
C GLY A 107 -7.36 26.93 -14.55
N ALA A 108 -7.85 25.80 -14.02
CA ALA A 108 -7.44 25.32 -12.72
C ALA A 108 -7.07 23.82 -12.73
N ILE A 109 -6.06 23.46 -11.94
CA ILE A 109 -5.75 22.07 -11.61
C ILE A 109 -6.06 21.89 -10.13
N VAL A 110 -6.91 20.90 -9.82
CA VAL A 110 -7.25 20.49 -8.46
C VAL A 110 -6.72 19.10 -8.22
N LEU A 111 -5.84 18.94 -7.24
CA LEU A 111 -5.29 17.65 -6.85
C LEU A 111 -5.84 17.26 -5.47
N VAL A 112 -6.53 16.13 -5.43
CA VAL A 112 -7.08 15.52 -4.21
C VAL A 112 -6.42 14.17 -4.02
N MET A 113 -5.76 13.95 -2.90
CA MET A 113 -5.22 12.64 -2.54
C MET A 113 -4.85 12.61 -1.06
N GLN A 114 -4.82 11.42 -0.49
CA GLN A 114 -4.09 11.20 0.76
C GLN A 114 -2.58 11.23 0.49
N ARG A 115 -1.80 11.65 1.47
CA ARG A 115 -0.34 11.55 1.36
C ARG A 115 0.09 10.09 1.56
N LEU A 116 1.01 9.62 0.72
CA LEU A 116 1.43 8.22 0.70
C LEU A 116 2.94 8.06 0.86
N HIS A 117 3.70 9.04 0.41
CA HIS A 117 5.16 9.08 0.48
C HIS A 117 5.63 10.54 0.41
N GLU A 118 6.83 10.85 0.93
CA GLU A 118 7.40 12.21 0.80
C GLU A 118 7.58 12.64 -0.66
N ASP A 119 7.91 11.68 -1.55
CA ASP A 119 8.06 11.86 -2.99
C ASP A 119 6.81 11.44 -3.78
N ASP A 120 5.63 11.52 -3.19
CA ASP A 120 4.38 11.44 -3.95
C ASP A 120 4.16 12.72 -4.79
N LEU A 121 3.17 12.72 -5.67
CA LEU A 121 2.94 13.85 -6.56
C LEU A 121 2.79 15.16 -5.80
N VAL A 122 2.06 15.18 -4.67
CA VAL A 122 1.92 16.39 -3.81
C VAL A 122 3.29 16.82 -3.29
N GLY A 123 4.09 15.90 -2.77
CA GLY A 123 5.43 16.22 -2.25
C GLY A 123 6.37 16.82 -3.30
N VAL A 124 6.32 16.30 -4.52
CA VAL A 124 7.11 16.84 -5.64
C VAL A 124 6.63 18.24 -6.03
N LEU A 125 5.31 18.44 -6.14
CA LEU A 125 4.72 19.72 -6.54
C LEU A 125 5.00 20.82 -5.50
N LEU A 126 4.87 20.53 -4.21
CA LEU A 126 5.13 21.50 -3.14
C LEU A 126 6.61 21.88 -3.00
N ARG A 127 7.54 21.01 -3.38
CA ARG A 127 8.97 21.35 -3.44
C ARG A 127 9.33 22.18 -4.67
N GLY A 128 8.54 22.10 -5.73
CA GLY A 128 8.82 22.72 -7.02
C GLY A 128 8.22 24.12 -7.20
N SER A 129 7.19 24.49 -6.46
CA SER A 129 6.49 25.77 -6.61
C SER A 129 5.70 26.14 -5.35
N ASP A 130 5.68 27.43 -5.02
CA ASP A 130 4.87 28.02 -3.94
C ASP A 130 3.46 28.46 -4.42
N GLU A 131 3.10 28.18 -5.67
CA GLU A 131 1.84 28.66 -6.27
C GLU A 131 0.61 27.82 -5.85
N TRP A 132 0.80 26.72 -5.13
CA TRP A 132 -0.30 25.85 -4.70
C TRP A 132 -1.00 26.36 -3.45
N THR A 133 -2.32 26.48 -3.52
CA THR A 133 -3.15 26.61 -2.31
C THR A 133 -3.38 25.23 -1.74
N VAL A 134 -2.90 25.00 -0.52
CA VAL A 134 -2.95 23.68 0.14
C VAL A 134 -3.99 23.66 1.24
N LEU A 135 -4.91 22.68 1.17
CA LEU A 135 -5.78 22.31 2.28
C LEU A 135 -5.35 20.92 2.78
N SER A 136 -4.75 20.85 3.96
CA SER A 136 -4.37 19.61 4.61
C SER A 136 -5.29 19.33 5.80
N LEU A 137 -5.92 18.17 5.83
CA LEU A 137 -6.87 17.77 6.86
C LEU A 137 -6.41 16.47 7.53
N PRO A 138 -5.52 16.53 8.53
CA PRO A 138 -5.11 15.34 9.28
C PRO A 138 -6.29 14.78 10.08
N ALA A 139 -6.34 13.46 10.25
CA ALA A 139 -7.40 12.79 11.02
C ALA A 139 -7.45 13.27 12.47
N ILE A 140 -6.30 13.63 13.05
CA ILE A 140 -6.18 14.24 14.37
C ILE A 140 -5.38 15.52 14.18
N ALA A 141 -5.96 16.68 14.53
CA ALA A 141 -5.27 17.95 14.46
C ALA A 141 -4.06 17.98 15.39
N GLU A 142 -2.88 18.34 14.88
CA GLU A 142 -1.63 18.37 15.66
C GLU A 142 -1.41 19.74 16.34
N GLN A 143 -2.02 20.75 15.81
CA GLN A 143 -1.99 22.14 16.31
C GLN A 143 -3.35 22.80 16.12
N ASP A 144 -3.54 23.98 16.71
CA ASP A 144 -4.73 24.78 16.46
C ASP A 144 -4.73 25.28 14.99
N GLU A 145 -5.81 25.02 14.28
CA GLU A 145 -5.97 25.32 12.86
C GLU A 145 -7.13 26.30 12.64
N GLN A 146 -6.93 27.23 11.73
CA GLN A 146 -7.96 28.18 11.25
C GLN A 146 -8.15 27.99 9.76
N ILE A 147 -9.25 27.35 9.36
CA ILE A 147 -9.53 26.99 7.97
C ILE A 147 -10.59 27.95 7.41
N PRO A 148 -10.25 28.84 6.46
CA PRO A 148 -11.23 29.67 5.78
C PRO A 148 -12.21 28.81 4.97
N ILE A 149 -13.52 28.93 5.24
CA ILE A 149 -14.57 28.17 4.55
C ILE A 149 -15.42 29.05 3.61
N GLY A 150 -14.95 30.24 3.28
CA GLY A 150 -15.63 31.19 2.41
C GLY A 150 -16.55 32.16 3.16
N ASN A 151 -17.03 33.20 2.47
CA ASN A 151 -17.92 34.24 3.01
C ASN A 151 -17.43 34.86 4.32
N GLY A 152 -16.11 34.95 4.54
CA GLY A 152 -15.52 35.46 5.78
C GLY A 152 -15.66 34.57 7.00
N GLN A 153 -16.14 33.33 6.82
CA GLN A 153 -16.26 32.34 7.88
C GLN A 153 -14.97 31.54 8.02
N ILE A 154 -14.64 31.18 9.26
CA ILE A 154 -13.46 30.39 9.61
C ILE A 154 -13.93 29.16 10.41
N HIS A 155 -13.51 27.98 10.00
CA HIS A 155 -13.65 26.76 10.79
C HIS A 155 -12.43 26.59 11.68
N PHE A 156 -12.64 26.41 12.97
CA PHE A 156 -11.57 26.20 13.94
C PHE A 156 -11.44 24.71 14.28
N ARG A 157 -10.23 24.21 14.32
CA ARG A 157 -9.88 22.88 14.87
C ARG A 157 -8.80 23.08 15.92
N HIS A 158 -9.03 22.53 17.11
CA HIS A 158 -8.02 22.56 18.17
C HIS A 158 -7.10 21.36 18.11
N ALA A 159 -5.88 21.53 18.62
CA ALA A 159 -4.94 20.42 18.76
C ALA A 159 -5.59 19.25 19.49
N GLY A 160 -5.54 18.07 18.88
CA GLY A 160 -6.20 16.86 19.36
C GLY A 160 -7.61 16.62 18.84
N ASP A 161 -8.22 17.57 18.14
CA ASP A 161 -9.54 17.36 17.54
C ASP A 161 -9.48 16.28 16.44
N VAL A 162 -10.43 15.34 16.51
CA VAL A 162 -10.63 14.32 15.48
C VAL A 162 -11.42 14.95 14.32
N LEU A 163 -11.00 14.69 13.08
CA LEU A 163 -11.60 15.30 11.88
C LEU A 163 -13.09 14.89 11.73
N HIS A 164 -13.41 13.63 11.97
CA HIS A 164 -14.79 13.13 11.85
C HIS A 164 -15.09 12.11 12.96
N PRO A 165 -15.36 12.58 14.20
CA PRO A 165 -15.47 11.71 15.38
C PRO A 165 -16.65 10.73 15.34
N GLU A 166 -17.73 11.05 14.60
CA GLU A 166 -18.88 10.15 14.46
C GLU A 166 -18.59 8.96 13.55
N ARG A 167 -17.66 9.10 12.62
CA ARG A 167 -17.25 8.06 11.67
C ARG A 167 -16.03 7.31 12.16
N GLU A 168 -15.00 8.05 12.60
CA GLU A 168 -13.69 7.55 13.00
C GLU A 168 -13.30 8.14 14.36
N PRO A 169 -13.90 7.68 15.46
CA PRO A 169 -13.55 8.16 16.79
C PRO A 169 -12.10 7.79 17.14
N ARG A 170 -11.55 8.43 18.17
CA ARG A 170 -10.14 8.33 18.54
C ARG A 170 -9.68 6.89 18.77
N ASP A 171 -10.47 6.07 19.42
CA ASP A 171 -10.16 4.65 19.68
C ASP A 171 -10.04 3.81 18.40
N VAL A 172 -10.88 4.10 17.39
CA VAL A 172 -10.77 3.52 16.05
C VAL A 172 -9.47 3.96 15.37
N LEU A 173 -9.13 5.25 15.43
CA LEU A 173 -7.87 5.77 14.85
C LEU A 173 -6.63 5.17 15.54
N GLU A 174 -6.64 4.99 16.86
CA GLU A 174 -5.53 4.33 17.56
C GLU A 174 -5.43 2.82 17.21
N SER A 175 -6.57 2.15 17.03
CA SER A 175 -6.58 0.78 16.53
C SER A 175 -6.02 0.66 15.11
N LEU A 176 -6.38 1.59 14.23
CA LEU A 176 -5.83 1.67 12.87
C LEU A 176 -4.34 1.97 12.88
N ARG A 177 -3.89 2.88 13.74
CA ARG A 177 -2.46 3.17 13.92
C ARG A 177 -1.67 1.92 14.29
N ALA A 178 -2.20 1.12 15.23
CA ALA A 178 -1.58 -0.14 15.62
C ALA A 178 -1.57 -1.19 14.49
N GLN A 179 -2.57 -1.20 13.62
CA GLN A 179 -2.66 -2.15 12.51
C GLN A 179 -1.77 -1.77 11.32
N LEU A 180 -1.69 -0.48 10.99
CA LEU A 180 -0.98 0.04 9.83
C LEU A 180 0.51 0.31 10.11
N GLY A 181 0.85 0.51 11.40
CA GLY A 181 2.15 1.04 11.80
C GLY A 181 2.22 2.57 11.75
N ALA A 182 3.12 3.16 12.54
CA ALA A 182 3.19 4.61 12.72
C ALA A 182 3.50 5.36 11.41
N GLU A 183 4.37 4.82 10.57
CA GLU A 183 4.77 5.49 9.32
C GLU A 183 3.62 5.56 8.31
N THR A 184 2.89 4.45 8.09
CA THR A 184 1.72 4.43 7.21
C THR A 184 0.61 5.31 7.75
N PHE A 185 0.35 5.27 9.06
CA PHE A 185 -0.65 6.13 9.70
C PHE A 185 -0.28 7.61 9.59
N ALA A 186 0.99 7.97 9.82
CA ALA A 186 1.48 9.35 9.67
C ALA A 186 1.27 9.86 8.24
N ALA A 187 1.55 9.03 7.24
CA ALA A 187 1.32 9.40 5.85
C ALA A 187 -0.17 9.55 5.52
N GLN A 188 -0.95 8.48 5.65
CA GLN A 188 -2.33 8.42 5.14
C GLN A 188 -3.33 9.18 6.00
N TYR A 189 -3.21 9.10 7.32
CA TYR A 189 -4.17 9.70 8.26
C TYR A 189 -3.74 11.06 8.76
N GLN A 190 -2.44 11.30 8.96
CA GLN A 190 -1.94 12.59 9.43
C GLN A 190 -1.43 13.49 8.28
N GLN A 191 -1.45 13.02 7.04
CA GLN A 191 -0.98 13.74 5.85
C GLN A 191 0.50 14.16 5.93
N GLN A 192 1.28 13.45 6.75
CA GLN A 192 2.69 13.72 7.00
C GLN A 192 3.55 12.48 6.72
N PRO A 193 3.81 12.17 5.45
CA PRO A 193 4.76 11.12 5.12
C PRO A 193 6.16 11.54 5.60
N VAL A 194 6.79 10.65 6.36
CA VAL A 194 8.17 10.85 6.84
C VAL A 194 9.15 10.17 5.88
N ALA A 195 10.29 10.83 5.67
CA ALA A 195 11.40 10.19 4.97
C ALA A 195 11.80 8.92 5.70
N PRO A 196 12.08 7.81 5.00
CA PRO A 196 12.63 6.63 5.63
C PRO A 196 13.96 6.98 6.33
N GLY A 197 13.89 7.24 7.62
CA GLY A 197 15.04 7.60 8.46
C GLY A 197 15.78 6.35 8.92
N GLY A 198 16.60 5.74 8.08
CA GLY A 198 17.28 4.49 8.36
C GLY A 198 16.66 3.29 7.64
N GLY A 199 16.99 2.07 8.03
CA GLY A 199 16.35 0.87 7.49
C GLY A 199 14.84 0.83 7.79
N MET A 200 14.09 0.17 6.92
CA MET A 200 12.63 0.04 7.03
C MET A 200 12.20 -0.60 8.36
N ILE A 201 13.04 -1.46 8.93
CA ILE A 201 12.83 -2.10 10.24
C ILE A 201 13.79 -1.49 11.26
N LYS A 202 13.23 -0.94 12.34
CA LYS A 202 14.05 -0.37 13.42
C LYS A 202 14.51 -1.46 14.38
N ARG A 203 15.80 -1.42 14.75
CA ARG A 203 16.40 -2.42 15.67
C ARG A 203 15.63 -2.53 17.00
N VAL A 204 15.07 -1.45 17.50
CA VAL A 204 14.30 -1.40 18.76
C VAL A 204 12.95 -2.13 18.67
N TRP A 205 12.44 -2.42 17.49
CA TRP A 205 11.20 -3.16 17.30
C TRP A 205 11.36 -4.66 17.44
N VAL A 206 12.60 -5.18 17.25
CA VAL A 206 12.89 -6.61 17.36
C VAL A 206 13.03 -6.99 18.83
N ARG A 207 12.14 -7.84 19.29
CA ARG A 207 12.19 -8.38 20.65
C ARG A 207 13.12 -9.59 20.72
N ARG A 208 13.67 -9.88 21.90
CA ARG A 208 14.49 -11.06 22.14
C ARG A 208 13.73 -12.05 23.01
N TYR A 209 13.92 -13.33 22.75
CA TYR A 209 13.39 -14.39 23.59
C TYR A 209 14.52 -15.19 24.23
N ASP A 210 14.24 -15.73 25.41
CA ASP A 210 15.13 -16.66 26.12
C ASP A 210 14.73 -18.11 25.90
N GLN A 211 13.43 -18.37 25.79
CA GLN A 211 12.87 -19.69 25.57
C GLN A 211 11.74 -19.64 24.54
N LEU A 212 11.72 -20.61 23.66
CA LEU A 212 10.63 -20.79 22.71
C LEU A 212 9.34 -21.25 23.41
N PRO A 213 8.17 -20.83 22.93
CA PRO A 213 6.90 -21.45 23.31
C PRO A 213 6.93 -22.96 23.13
N LYS A 214 6.27 -23.70 24.03
CA LYS A 214 6.25 -25.17 24.01
C LYS A 214 5.42 -25.75 22.86
N SER A 215 4.58 -24.95 22.25
CA SER A 215 3.69 -25.33 21.14
C SER A 215 3.63 -24.24 20.08
N GLY A 216 3.34 -24.62 18.86
CA GLY A 216 3.21 -23.71 17.73
C GLY A 216 3.46 -24.41 16.41
N LEU A 217 3.30 -23.68 15.34
CA LEU A 217 3.54 -24.15 13.97
C LEU A 217 4.97 -23.77 13.58
N ILE A 218 5.80 -24.75 13.21
CA ILE A 218 7.12 -24.49 12.66
C ILE A 218 7.00 -24.36 11.14
N ILE A 219 7.40 -23.20 10.62
CA ILE A 219 7.43 -22.93 9.19
C ILE A 219 8.86 -22.58 8.75
N GLN A 220 9.19 -22.96 7.54
CA GLN A 220 10.39 -22.49 6.85
C GLN A 220 10.02 -21.68 5.64
N SER A 221 10.73 -20.60 5.42
CA SER A 221 10.56 -19.74 4.26
C SER A 221 11.87 -19.67 3.48
N TRP A 222 11.83 -20.08 2.23
CA TRP A 222 12.99 -20.11 1.34
C TRP A 222 12.85 -19.08 0.24
N ASP A 223 13.85 -18.23 0.13
CA ASP A 223 14.14 -17.43 -1.06
C ASP A 223 15.25 -18.14 -1.84
N VAL A 224 14.98 -18.50 -3.09
CA VAL A 224 15.84 -19.33 -3.91
C VAL A 224 16.45 -18.53 -5.05
N ALA A 225 17.76 -18.54 -5.18
CA ALA A 225 18.49 -17.90 -6.28
C ALA A 225 17.97 -18.34 -7.66
N ASN A 226 17.78 -17.39 -8.57
CA ASN A 226 17.04 -17.61 -9.82
C ASN A 226 17.84 -18.23 -10.98
N LYS A 227 19.20 -18.26 -10.93
CA LYS A 227 20.03 -18.68 -12.08
C LYS A 227 21.25 -19.50 -11.67
N GLN A 228 21.58 -20.51 -12.49
CA GLN A 228 22.92 -21.11 -12.49
C GLN A 228 23.90 -20.14 -13.16
N GLY A 229 25.00 -19.79 -12.49
CA GLY A 229 26.18 -19.21 -13.13
C GLY A 229 26.52 -17.77 -12.84
N GLU A 230 25.73 -17.03 -12.06
CA GLU A 230 26.22 -15.78 -11.48
C GLU A 230 26.82 -16.07 -10.11
N GLU A 231 28.12 -15.81 -9.95
CA GLU A 231 28.94 -16.16 -8.77
C GLU A 231 28.47 -15.51 -7.46
N ASN A 232 27.34 -14.81 -7.45
CA ASN A 232 26.92 -13.93 -6.36
C ASN A 232 25.53 -14.13 -5.75
N ASP A 233 24.65 -14.97 -6.30
CA ASP A 233 23.29 -15.10 -5.77
C ASP A 233 23.22 -16.12 -4.63
N TYR A 234 22.70 -15.67 -3.48
CA TYR A 234 22.46 -16.51 -2.32
C TYR A 234 21.04 -17.09 -2.35
N SER A 235 20.92 -18.30 -1.82
CA SER A 235 19.63 -18.80 -1.34
C SER A 235 19.57 -18.64 0.16
N ALA A 236 18.44 -18.15 0.67
CA ALA A 236 18.23 -17.90 2.07
C ALA A 236 17.00 -18.63 2.61
N CYS A 237 17.10 -19.05 3.87
CA CYS A 237 15.99 -19.64 4.62
C CYS A 237 15.87 -19.00 5.99
N THR A 238 14.65 -18.72 6.41
CA THR A 238 14.36 -18.42 7.80
C THR A 238 13.36 -19.43 8.38
N THR A 239 13.71 -20.02 9.51
CA THR A 239 12.88 -20.99 10.24
C THR A 239 12.19 -20.29 11.40
N TRP A 240 10.89 -20.43 11.51
CA TRP A 240 10.06 -19.71 12.48
C TRP A 240 9.13 -20.65 13.25
N LEU A 241 8.99 -20.38 14.57
CA LEU A 241 7.86 -20.88 15.34
C LEU A 241 6.77 -19.81 15.37
N VAL A 242 5.58 -20.16 14.91
CA VAL A 242 4.38 -19.27 14.97
C VAL A 242 3.48 -19.74 16.10
N HIS A 243 3.27 -18.86 17.10
CA HIS A 243 2.44 -19.13 18.26
C HIS A 243 1.67 -17.87 18.65
N ASP A 244 0.35 -17.94 18.76
CA ASP A 244 -0.53 -16.81 19.15
C ASP A 244 -0.26 -15.52 18.39
N ASN A 245 -0.20 -15.60 17.07
CA ASN A 245 0.08 -14.47 16.18
C ASN A 245 1.44 -13.77 16.44
N ARG A 246 2.39 -14.48 17.04
CA ARG A 246 3.77 -14.07 17.25
C ARG A 246 4.71 -15.00 16.51
N TYR A 247 5.80 -14.44 16.01
CA TYR A 247 6.76 -15.11 15.16
C TYR A 247 8.11 -15.14 15.87
N TYR A 248 8.62 -16.34 16.13
CA TYR A 248 9.90 -16.57 16.80
C TYR A 248 10.89 -17.14 15.81
N LEU A 249 11.91 -16.36 15.44
CA LEU A 249 12.99 -16.84 14.57
C LEU A 249 13.77 -17.93 15.29
N ILE A 250 13.83 -19.12 14.71
CA ILE A 250 14.61 -20.24 15.27
C ILE A 250 16.01 -20.26 14.67
N ASP A 251 16.09 -20.23 13.34
CA ASP A 251 17.35 -20.45 12.63
C ASP A 251 17.33 -19.70 11.27
N PRO A 252 18.29 -18.80 11.05
CA PRO A 252 18.56 -18.22 9.75
C PRO A 252 19.66 -19.03 9.04
N LEU A 253 19.43 -19.38 7.77
CA LEU A 253 20.40 -20.05 6.92
C LEU A 253 20.56 -19.26 5.61
N ARG A 254 21.81 -19.01 5.22
CA ARG A 254 22.14 -18.44 3.91
C ARG A 254 23.32 -19.17 3.31
N GLY A 255 23.29 -19.43 2.02
CA GLY A 255 24.37 -20.07 1.31
C GLY A 255 24.23 -20.00 -0.19
N ARG A 256 25.32 -20.35 -0.89
CA ARG A 256 25.32 -20.53 -2.33
C ARG A 256 25.27 -22.03 -2.60
N PHE A 257 24.23 -22.46 -3.28
CA PHE A 257 23.99 -23.87 -3.52
C PHE A 257 23.73 -24.10 -5.01
N ASP A 258 24.31 -25.13 -5.57
CA ASP A 258 23.78 -25.71 -6.81
C ASP A 258 22.42 -26.39 -6.55
N PHE A 259 21.64 -26.63 -7.58
CA PHE A 259 20.29 -27.15 -7.44
C PHE A 259 20.21 -28.51 -6.68
N PRO A 260 21.08 -29.52 -6.97
CA PRO A 260 21.07 -30.75 -6.20
C PRO A 260 21.38 -30.58 -4.71
N THR A 261 22.36 -29.72 -4.39
CA THR A 261 22.74 -29.38 -3.01
C THR A 261 21.60 -28.61 -2.31
N LEU A 262 20.99 -27.68 -2.99
CA LEU A 262 19.85 -26.90 -2.46
C LEU A 262 18.70 -27.82 -2.08
N ARG A 263 18.30 -28.73 -2.98
CA ARG A 263 17.25 -29.73 -2.72
C ARG A 263 17.54 -30.56 -1.47
N THR A 264 18.77 -31.04 -1.35
CA THR A 264 19.20 -31.83 -0.19
C THR A 264 19.12 -30.95 1.09
N ARG A 265 19.64 -29.73 1.05
CA ARG A 265 19.63 -28.82 2.18
C ARG A 265 18.22 -28.47 2.64
N VAL A 266 17.31 -28.16 1.72
CA VAL A 266 15.91 -27.88 2.08
C VAL A 266 15.29 -29.07 2.79
N SER A 267 15.50 -30.31 2.27
CA SER A 267 14.97 -31.53 2.86
C SER A 267 15.54 -31.81 4.25
N GLU A 268 16.86 -31.70 4.40
CA GLU A 268 17.56 -31.92 5.68
C GLU A 268 17.16 -30.89 6.73
N HIS A 269 17.10 -29.61 6.33
CA HIS A 269 16.77 -28.51 7.21
C HIS A 269 15.29 -28.59 7.68
N ALA A 270 14.39 -28.96 6.80
CA ALA A 270 12.99 -29.19 7.15
C ALA A 270 12.83 -30.34 8.16
N LYS A 271 13.57 -31.46 7.98
CA LYS A 271 13.57 -32.56 8.93
C LYS A 271 14.22 -32.22 10.25
N LEU A 272 15.34 -31.48 10.25
CA LEU A 272 16.06 -31.03 11.45
C LEU A 272 15.14 -30.25 12.38
N HIS A 273 14.43 -29.29 11.84
CA HIS A 273 13.54 -28.41 12.60
C HIS A 273 12.10 -28.93 12.71
N LYS A 274 11.81 -30.10 12.13
CA LYS A 274 10.46 -30.68 12.07
C LYS A 274 9.44 -29.67 11.53
N ALA A 275 9.82 -29.00 10.44
CA ALA A 275 8.98 -27.98 9.81
C ALA A 275 7.65 -28.58 9.35
N SER A 276 6.56 -28.01 9.80
CA SER A 276 5.22 -28.41 9.41
C SER A 276 4.85 -27.90 8.01
N GLN A 277 5.47 -26.82 7.56
CA GLN A 277 5.27 -26.20 6.25
C GLN A 277 6.59 -25.62 5.73
N VAL A 278 6.84 -25.79 4.43
CA VAL A 278 7.96 -25.20 3.72
C VAL A 278 7.42 -24.27 2.64
N LEU A 279 7.65 -22.97 2.81
CA LEU A 279 7.26 -21.92 1.89
C LEU A 279 8.39 -21.70 0.89
N ILE A 280 8.10 -21.70 -0.39
CA ILE A 280 9.09 -21.48 -1.46
C ILE A 280 8.47 -20.52 -2.47
N GLU A 281 9.20 -19.47 -2.88
CA GLU A 281 8.76 -18.58 -3.94
C GLU A 281 8.66 -19.35 -5.27
N ASP A 282 7.47 -19.29 -5.91
CA ASP A 282 7.19 -20.00 -7.18
C ASP A 282 7.73 -19.18 -8.35
N ALA A 283 9.04 -19.09 -8.44
CA ALA A 283 9.78 -18.44 -9.51
C ALA A 283 11.12 -19.14 -9.77
N GLY A 284 11.58 -19.13 -11.01
CA GLY A 284 12.89 -19.67 -11.38
C GLY A 284 13.13 -21.11 -10.87
N PHE A 285 14.24 -21.33 -10.16
CA PHE A 285 14.56 -22.63 -9.55
C PHE A 285 13.59 -23.05 -8.45
N GLY A 286 12.91 -22.11 -7.81
CA GLY A 286 11.88 -22.41 -6.80
C GLY A 286 10.77 -23.28 -7.36
N THR A 287 10.32 -23.04 -8.60
CA THR A 287 9.27 -23.84 -9.25
C THR A 287 9.68 -25.32 -9.38
N ALA A 288 10.92 -25.58 -9.84
CA ALA A 288 11.42 -26.95 -9.96
C ALA A 288 11.58 -27.60 -8.58
N LEU A 289 12.10 -26.88 -7.60
CA LEU A 289 12.27 -27.34 -6.23
C LEU A 289 10.93 -27.71 -5.57
N ILE A 290 9.90 -26.91 -5.78
CA ILE A 290 8.52 -27.17 -5.32
C ILE A 290 8.01 -28.49 -5.87
N GLN A 291 8.21 -28.76 -7.15
CA GLN A 291 7.75 -30.00 -7.81
C GLN A 291 8.46 -31.25 -7.23
N GLU A 292 9.77 -31.15 -7.07
CA GLU A 292 10.56 -32.28 -6.53
C GLU A 292 10.24 -32.59 -5.06
N LEU A 293 10.09 -31.54 -4.24
CA LEU A 293 9.77 -31.70 -2.82
C LEU A 293 8.34 -32.23 -2.62
N LYS A 294 7.38 -31.81 -3.42
CA LYS A 294 6.02 -32.38 -3.42
C LYS A 294 6.01 -33.84 -3.82
N ALA A 295 6.82 -34.23 -4.80
CA ALA A 295 6.97 -35.63 -5.20
C ALA A 295 7.63 -36.50 -4.09
N ALA A 296 8.38 -35.88 -3.17
CA ALA A 296 8.98 -36.49 -2.00
C ALA A 296 8.12 -36.37 -0.71
N ASP A 297 6.84 -36.03 -0.87
CA ASP A 297 5.82 -35.94 0.20
C ASP A 297 6.08 -34.87 1.28
N PHE A 298 6.82 -33.80 0.92
CA PHE A 298 6.97 -32.63 1.80
C PHE A 298 5.77 -31.72 1.71
N ALA A 299 5.38 -31.13 2.85
CA ALA A 299 4.32 -30.13 2.93
C ALA A 299 4.82 -28.77 2.41
N VAL A 300 4.91 -28.63 1.09
CA VAL A 300 5.41 -27.44 0.41
C VAL A 300 4.28 -26.53 -0.04
N ILE A 301 4.41 -25.24 0.26
CA ILE A 301 3.53 -24.17 -0.20
C ILE A 301 4.28 -23.33 -1.22
N ALA A 302 3.75 -23.28 -2.43
CA ALA A 302 4.21 -22.39 -3.47
C ALA A 302 3.70 -20.96 -3.18
N VAL A 303 4.59 -20.01 -3.03
CA VAL A 303 4.25 -18.60 -2.79
C VAL A 303 4.50 -17.80 -4.06
N LYS A 304 3.45 -17.16 -4.58
CA LYS A 304 3.57 -16.24 -5.71
C LYS A 304 3.72 -14.82 -5.18
N PRO A 305 4.82 -14.12 -5.47
CA PRO A 305 4.97 -12.74 -5.06
C PRO A 305 3.97 -11.85 -5.84
N GLU A 306 3.13 -11.13 -5.12
CA GLU A 306 2.17 -10.19 -5.72
C GLU A 306 2.75 -8.78 -5.88
N TYR A 307 3.79 -8.45 -5.08
CA TYR A 307 4.38 -7.11 -5.01
C TYR A 307 5.90 -7.20 -5.02
N ASP A 308 6.56 -6.07 -5.30
CA ASP A 308 8.01 -5.97 -5.16
C ASP A 308 8.48 -6.15 -3.70
N LYS A 309 9.77 -6.42 -3.51
CA LYS A 309 10.39 -6.72 -2.22
C LYS A 309 10.14 -5.65 -1.16
N LYS A 310 10.25 -4.36 -1.56
CA LYS A 310 10.05 -3.23 -0.64
C LYS A 310 8.62 -3.18 -0.14
N ILE A 311 7.63 -3.35 -1.02
CA ILE A 311 6.22 -3.40 -0.66
C ILE A 311 5.93 -4.58 0.26
N ARG A 312 6.45 -5.78 -0.07
CA ARG A 312 6.27 -6.98 0.75
C ARG A 312 6.76 -6.76 2.18
N MET A 313 7.94 -6.18 2.35
CA MET A 313 8.51 -5.92 3.68
C MET A 313 7.80 -4.77 4.41
N ALA A 314 7.41 -3.71 3.70
CA ALA A 314 6.65 -2.60 4.27
C ALA A 314 5.31 -3.06 4.89
N ILE A 315 4.61 -3.98 4.23
CA ILE A 315 3.37 -4.58 4.78
C ILE A 315 3.66 -5.32 6.10
N GLN A 316 4.84 -5.94 6.26
CA GLN A 316 5.18 -6.68 7.46
C GLN A 316 5.80 -5.81 8.57
N SER A 317 6.20 -4.58 8.30
CA SER A 317 6.87 -3.68 9.27
C SER A 317 6.01 -3.45 10.52
N ALA A 318 4.69 -3.34 10.38
CA ALA A 318 3.77 -3.21 11.50
C ALA A 318 3.85 -4.37 12.52
N LYS A 319 4.18 -5.59 12.08
CA LYS A 319 4.36 -6.73 12.99
C LYS A 319 5.61 -6.57 13.87
N PHE A 320 6.67 -5.99 13.29
CA PHE A 320 7.87 -5.65 14.07
C PHE A 320 7.56 -4.55 15.07
N GLU A 321 6.94 -3.47 14.64
CA GLU A 321 6.59 -2.33 15.48
C GLU A 321 5.67 -2.73 16.64
N ASN A 322 4.68 -3.57 16.38
CA ASN A 322 3.76 -4.10 17.38
C ASN A 322 4.40 -5.19 18.28
N GLY A 323 5.70 -5.48 18.11
CA GLY A 323 6.43 -6.45 18.91
C GLY A 323 5.93 -7.88 18.79
N GLN A 324 5.46 -8.26 17.61
CA GLN A 324 5.02 -9.62 17.30
C GLN A 324 6.19 -10.51 16.81
N VAL A 325 7.35 -9.90 16.49
CA VAL A 325 8.53 -10.60 15.95
C VAL A 325 9.62 -10.70 17.00
N PHE A 326 10.08 -11.92 17.23
CA PHE A 326 11.06 -12.25 18.26
C PHE A 326 12.25 -12.97 17.63
N PHE A 327 13.46 -12.51 17.98
CA PHE A 327 14.71 -13.14 17.57
C PHE A 327 15.37 -13.82 18.77
N PRO A 328 16.18 -14.87 18.56
CA PRO A 328 17.00 -15.42 19.63
C PRO A 328 18.03 -14.40 20.08
N LYS A 329 18.57 -14.57 21.28
CA LYS A 329 19.71 -13.76 21.74
C LYS A 329 20.95 -14.02 20.90
N GLU A 330 21.19 -15.28 20.57
CA GLU A 330 22.29 -15.75 19.76
C GLU A 330 21.84 -16.89 18.83
N ALA A 331 22.28 -16.87 17.59
CA ALA A 331 22.17 -17.97 16.63
C ALA A 331 23.24 -17.82 15.54
N PRO A 332 23.70 -18.92 14.96
CA PRO A 332 24.55 -18.86 13.76
C PRO A 332 23.87 -18.04 12.65
N GLY A 333 24.59 -17.12 12.00
CA GLY A 333 24.06 -16.30 10.91
C GLY A 333 23.13 -15.15 11.33
N LEU A 334 22.78 -15.02 12.62
CA LEU A 334 21.88 -13.97 13.10
C LEU A 334 22.44 -12.55 12.87
N ALA A 335 23.74 -12.35 13.06
CA ALA A 335 24.38 -11.06 12.87
C ALA A 335 24.28 -10.58 11.39
N ASP A 336 24.47 -11.49 10.45
CA ASP A 336 24.35 -11.21 9.01
C ASP A 336 22.91 -10.90 8.62
N LEU A 337 21.95 -11.68 9.16
CA LEU A 337 20.53 -11.44 8.93
C LEU A 337 20.09 -10.07 9.48
N GLU A 338 20.56 -9.70 10.69
CA GLU A 338 20.25 -8.40 11.27
C GLU A 338 20.89 -7.24 10.52
N ALA A 339 22.13 -7.41 10.05
CA ALA A 339 22.79 -6.39 9.25
C ALA A 339 22.02 -6.12 7.95
N GLU A 340 21.52 -7.17 7.30
CA GLU A 340 20.71 -7.07 6.08
C GLU A 340 19.34 -6.45 6.37
N LEU A 341 18.62 -6.95 7.39
CA LEU A 341 17.27 -6.48 7.76
C LEU A 341 17.25 -4.99 8.15
N PHE A 342 18.21 -4.54 8.95
CA PHE A 342 18.23 -3.16 9.42
C PHE A 342 18.80 -2.17 8.41
N ALA A 343 19.50 -2.64 7.38
CA ALA A 343 19.95 -1.81 6.27
C ALA A 343 18.96 -1.78 5.09
N PHE A 344 17.98 -2.69 5.07
CA PHE A 344 16.99 -2.73 3.98
C PHE A 344 16.14 -1.46 3.93
N PRO A 345 15.88 -0.85 2.76
CA PRO A 345 16.12 -1.37 1.40
C PRO A 345 17.50 -1.04 0.81
N ASN A 346 18.43 -0.47 1.54
CA ASN A 346 19.72 -0.01 1.05
C ASN A 346 20.86 -1.03 1.29
N CYS A 347 20.52 -2.30 1.57
CA CYS A 347 21.48 -3.38 1.73
C CYS A 347 21.98 -3.90 0.37
N ARG A 348 23.17 -4.52 0.38
CA ARG A 348 23.78 -5.14 -0.83
C ARG A 348 23.06 -6.43 -1.26
N HIS A 349 22.55 -7.19 -0.30
CA HIS A 349 21.83 -8.44 -0.46
C HIS A 349 20.53 -8.34 0.32
N ASP A 350 19.45 -8.90 -0.19
CA ASP A 350 18.12 -8.83 0.40
C ASP A 350 17.40 -10.19 0.49
N ASP A 351 18.13 -11.27 0.19
CA ASP A 351 17.60 -12.65 0.13
C ASP A 351 16.99 -13.08 1.49
N GLN A 352 17.63 -12.72 2.60
CA GLN A 352 17.12 -13.04 3.93
C GLN A 352 15.89 -12.19 4.29
N VAL A 353 15.85 -10.94 3.84
CA VAL A 353 14.68 -10.05 4.03
C VAL A 353 13.47 -10.57 3.26
N ASP A 354 13.67 -11.09 2.04
CA ASP A 354 12.62 -11.72 1.26
C ASP A 354 12.07 -12.96 1.95
N SER A 355 12.96 -13.84 2.45
CA SER A 355 12.57 -14.98 3.27
C SER A 355 11.77 -14.58 4.51
N ILE A 356 12.17 -13.51 5.23
CA ILE A 356 11.43 -12.98 6.39
C ILE A 356 10.05 -12.48 5.97
N SER A 357 9.99 -11.63 4.95
CA SER A 357 8.72 -11.02 4.50
C SER A 357 7.70 -12.09 4.09
N GLN A 358 8.15 -13.13 3.40
CA GLN A 358 7.34 -14.28 3.00
C GLN A 358 6.85 -15.08 4.21
N ALA A 359 7.71 -15.36 5.19
CA ALA A 359 7.33 -16.08 6.41
C ALA A 359 6.29 -15.30 7.21
N LEU A 360 6.48 -13.98 7.39
CA LEU A 360 5.55 -13.13 8.13
C LEU A 360 4.22 -12.94 7.40
N ALA A 361 4.20 -12.99 6.07
CA ALA A 361 2.98 -12.92 5.28
C ALA A 361 2.15 -14.20 5.37
N TYR A 362 2.76 -15.34 5.71
CA TYR A 362 2.06 -16.61 5.79
C TYR A 362 1.02 -16.62 6.91
N LYS A 363 -0.24 -16.93 6.56
CA LYS A 363 -1.35 -17.15 7.49
C LYS A 363 -1.70 -18.62 7.50
N SER A 364 -1.58 -19.29 8.66
CA SER A 364 -2.05 -20.66 8.81
C SER A 364 -3.55 -20.75 8.57
N ARG A 365 -3.99 -21.67 7.72
CA ARG A 365 -5.42 -21.89 7.41
C ARG A 365 -6.31 -22.27 8.62
N SER A 366 -5.71 -22.55 9.77
CA SER A 366 -6.44 -23.06 10.94
C SER A 366 -7.11 -21.98 11.81
N VAL A 367 -6.94 -20.68 11.53
CA VAL A 367 -7.43 -19.61 12.43
C VAL A 367 -8.30 -18.54 11.76
N TRP A 368 -8.36 -18.46 10.42
CA TRP A 368 -9.13 -17.39 9.78
C TRP A 368 -9.99 -17.88 8.62
N THR A 369 -11.28 -17.64 8.70
CA THR A 369 -12.23 -17.77 7.60
C THR A 369 -11.95 -16.71 6.52
N GLU A 370 -12.35 -16.98 5.26
CA GLU A 370 -12.21 -16.12 4.07
C GLU A 370 -12.62 -14.63 4.26
N ALA A 371 -13.30 -14.34 5.35
CA ALA A 371 -13.73 -12.99 5.74
C ALA A 371 -12.60 -11.98 6.00
N SER A 372 -11.34 -12.41 6.24
CA SER A 372 -10.26 -11.50 6.63
C SER A 372 -9.41 -10.97 5.46
N LEU A 373 -9.30 -11.71 4.36
CA LEU A 373 -8.64 -11.23 3.12
C LEU A 373 -9.57 -10.26 2.38
N ASP A 374 -10.86 -10.57 2.38
CA ASP A 374 -11.93 -9.71 1.90
C ASP A 374 -12.07 -8.44 2.78
N GLY A 375 -11.78 -8.55 4.08
CA GLY A 375 -11.76 -7.44 5.02
C GLY A 375 -10.63 -6.44 4.78
N TYR A 376 -9.40 -6.90 4.50
CA TYR A 376 -8.27 -6.01 4.23
C TYR A 376 -8.34 -5.37 2.84
N SER A 377 -8.74 -6.14 1.84
CA SER A 377 -9.05 -5.62 0.49
C SER A 377 -10.27 -4.70 0.51
N LYS A 378 -11.30 -5.01 1.29
CA LYS A 378 -12.46 -4.14 1.52
C LYS A 378 -12.13 -2.95 2.42
N LEU A 379 -11.24 -3.10 3.41
CA LEU A 379 -10.76 -1.98 4.22
C LEU A 379 -9.95 -1.00 3.36
N MET A 380 -9.03 -1.49 2.56
CA MET A 380 -8.23 -0.64 1.66
C MET A 380 -9.05 -0.10 0.48
N ASN A 381 -9.97 -0.87 -0.08
CA ASN A 381 -10.90 -0.43 -1.12
C ASN A 381 -12.12 0.32 -0.56
N GLY A 382 -12.58 0.00 0.65
CA GLY A 382 -13.67 0.67 1.33
C GLY A 382 -13.27 2.03 1.89
N LEU A 383 -12.03 2.19 2.34
CA LEU A 383 -11.47 3.49 2.75
C LEU A 383 -11.41 4.48 1.58
N CYS A 384 -11.23 4.00 0.34
CA CYS A 384 -11.38 4.82 -0.86
C CYS A 384 -12.85 5.02 -1.28
N GLN A 385 -13.73 4.04 -1.06
CA GLN A 385 -15.09 4.08 -1.61
C GLN A 385 -16.13 4.73 -0.69
N ASP A 386 -16.01 4.57 0.63
CA ASP A 386 -16.98 5.12 1.57
C ASP A 386 -16.65 6.53 2.07
N ALA A 387 -15.42 7.01 1.81
CA ALA A 387 -14.91 8.26 2.35
C ALA A 387 -15.67 9.51 1.86
N ILE A 388 -16.31 9.48 0.70
CA ILE A 388 -16.86 10.69 0.09
C ILE A 388 -18.40 10.68 -0.06
N PHE A 389 -19.10 9.53 -0.17
CA PHE A 389 -20.53 9.51 -0.52
C PHE A 389 -21.40 8.47 0.18
N GLY A 390 -21.06 8.03 1.37
CA GLY A 390 -21.93 7.16 2.17
C GLY A 390 -23.10 7.93 2.79
N ARG A 391 -24.24 7.93 2.10
CA ARG A 391 -25.57 8.38 2.55
C ARG A 391 -25.85 9.88 2.54
N LEU A 392 -26.05 10.44 1.35
CA LEU A 392 -26.97 11.55 1.15
C LEU A 392 -28.42 11.10 0.83
N ALA A 393 -28.73 9.83 1.01
CA ALA A 393 -30.10 9.32 0.85
C ALA A 393 -30.71 9.03 2.22
N GLY A 394 -31.41 10.00 2.79
CA GLY A 394 -32.41 9.77 3.81
C GLY A 394 -32.20 10.38 5.20
N ARG A 395 -32.01 11.68 5.32
CA ARG A 395 -32.54 12.48 6.44
C ARG A 395 -32.95 13.87 5.95
N PRO A 396 -34.16 14.35 6.29
CA PRO A 396 -34.55 15.72 6.01
C PRO A 396 -33.73 16.68 6.88
N TRP A 397 -33.48 17.87 6.34
CA TRP A 397 -32.83 19.01 6.97
C TRP A 397 -33.64 19.53 8.15
#